data_649c0098f3537f2c4e56ff394606ee24
#
_entry.id   649c0098f3537f2c4e56ff394606ee24
#
_cell.length_a   1.000
_cell.length_b   1.000
_cell.length_c   1.000
_cell.angle_alpha   90.00
_cell.angle_beta   90.00
_cell.angle_gamma   90.00
#
_symmetry.space_group_name_H-M   'P 1'
#
loop_
_entity.id
_entity.type
_entity.pdbx_description
1 polymer ?
#
loop_
_entity_poly.entity_id
_entity_poly.type
_entity_poly.pdbx_seq_one_letter_code
_entity_poly.pdbx_strand_id
1 'polypeptide(L)'
;MSLVERLRLQQHPEGGWFRETWRAPVDFTPDGYPGTRSAATSILFLLPAGERSRWHRVRSDELWLWQGLGPLRLRLGGTGPAPEPGNDLVVGPDPGAGHLLQALVPAGSWQAAEPLTDAGGLVGCVVAPGFDFADFELAPDGS
;
A
#
# COMPACT_ATOMS: atom_id res chain seq x y z
N MET A 1 -8.92 -20.01 13.59
CA MET A 1 -8.82 -18.54 13.56
C MET A 1 -8.14 -18.10 12.28
N SER A 2 -8.79 -17.22 11.51
CA SER A 2 -8.26 -16.71 10.25
C SER A 2 -7.07 -15.77 10.49
N LEU A 3 -6.32 -15.49 9.43
CA LEU A 3 -5.21 -14.53 9.52
C LEU A 3 -5.74 -13.11 9.82
N VAL A 4 -6.89 -12.76 9.25
CA VAL A 4 -7.56 -11.49 9.55
C VAL A 4 -7.82 -11.36 11.06
N GLU A 5 -8.31 -12.41 11.68
CA GLU A 5 -8.57 -12.41 13.13
C GLU A 5 -7.29 -12.39 13.95
N ARG A 6 -6.30 -13.22 13.56
CA ARG A 6 -5.02 -13.29 14.29
C ARG A 6 -4.26 -11.98 14.27
N LEU A 7 -4.27 -11.29 13.13
CA LEU A 7 -3.56 -10.03 12.97
C LEU A 7 -4.42 -8.82 13.29
N ARG A 8 -5.70 -9.03 13.65
CA ARG A 8 -6.66 -7.97 14.00
C ARG A 8 -6.83 -6.96 12.89
N LEU A 9 -7.02 -7.46 11.66
CA LEU A 9 -7.18 -6.61 10.49
C LEU A 9 -8.63 -6.17 10.30
N GLN A 10 -8.79 -5.01 9.68
CA GLN A 10 -10.10 -4.48 9.28
C GLN A 10 -10.07 -4.14 7.80
N GLN A 11 -11.24 -4.02 7.18
CA GLN A 11 -11.32 -3.72 5.76
C GLN A 11 -10.75 -2.33 5.45
N HIS A 12 -10.01 -2.23 4.35
CA HIS A 12 -9.47 -0.97 3.85
C HIS A 12 -10.38 -0.39 2.76
N PRO A 13 -10.58 0.94 2.70
CA PRO A 13 -11.41 1.56 1.65
C PRO A 13 -10.94 1.23 0.22
N GLU A 14 -9.64 1.03 0.01
CA GLU A 14 -9.09 0.66 -1.31
C GLU A 14 -9.32 -0.81 -1.67
N GLY A 15 -9.72 -1.63 -0.73
CA GLY A 15 -9.77 -3.09 -0.81
C GLY A 15 -8.70 -3.72 0.06
N GLY A 16 -8.86 -5.02 0.36
CA GLY A 16 -7.97 -5.71 1.28
C GLY A 16 -8.23 -5.38 2.75
N TRP A 17 -7.28 -5.80 3.58
CA TRP A 17 -7.42 -5.77 5.04
C TRP A 17 -6.15 -5.20 5.66
N PHE A 18 -6.29 -4.36 6.70
CA PHE A 18 -5.13 -3.69 7.28
C PHE A 18 -5.24 -3.46 8.77
N ARG A 19 -4.09 -3.19 9.39
CA ARG A 19 -4.01 -2.65 10.76
C ARG A 19 -2.80 -1.75 10.85
N GLU A 20 -2.97 -0.56 11.43
CA GLU A 20 -1.82 0.29 11.75
C GLU A 20 -1.06 -0.35 12.90
N THR A 21 0.22 -0.61 12.69
CA THR A 21 1.08 -1.27 13.68
C THR A 21 1.97 -0.28 14.43
N TRP A 22 2.22 0.88 13.83
CA TRP A 22 3.10 1.88 14.40
C TRP A 22 2.78 3.27 13.85
N ARG A 23 2.89 4.24 14.75
CA ARG A 23 2.82 5.66 14.39
C ARG A 23 3.92 6.35 15.17
N ALA A 24 4.85 6.99 14.46
CA ALA A 24 5.96 7.69 15.10
C ALA A 24 5.43 8.78 16.02
N PRO A 25 5.97 8.93 17.24
CA PRO A 25 5.48 9.94 18.20
C PRO A 25 5.97 11.36 17.90
N VAL A 26 6.68 11.54 16.80
CA VAL A 26 7.18 12.86 16.34
C VAL A 26 6.21 13.40 15.31
N ASP A 27 5.62 14.54 15.56
CA ASP A 27 4.68 15.22 14.68
C ASP A 27 5.30 16.48 14.10
N PHE A 28 4.90 16.81 12.87
CA PHE A 28 5.34 18.05 12.21
C PHE A 28 4.33 18.42 11.11
N THR A 29 4.47 19.62 10.57
CA THR A 29 3.64 20.03 9.42
C THR A 29 4.53 20.07 8.19
N PRO A 30 4.48 19.04 7.32
CA PRO A 30 5.32 19.03 6.12
C PRO A 30 4.89 20.12 5.14
N ASP A 31 5.84 20.65 4.38
CA ASP A 31 5.54 21.62 3.33
C ASP A 31 4.56 21.02 2.31
N GLY A 32 3.52 21.77 1.97
CA GLY A 32 2.53 21.36 0.99
C GLY A 32 1.43 20.43 1.51
N TYR A 33 1.46 20.10 2.81
CA TYR A 33 0.41 19.28 3.42
C TYR A 33 -0.64 20.17 4.09
N PRO A 34 -1.90 19.73 4.13
CA PRO A 34 -2.98 20.53 4.72
C PRO A 34 -3.00 20.53 6.24
N GLY A 35 -2.07 19.86 6.91
CA GLY A 35 -2.05 19.78 8.35
C GLY A 35 -0.86 19.03 8.91
N THR A 36 -0.93 18.76 10.22
CA THR A 36 0.11 18.04 10.95
C THR A 36 0.08 16.55 10.61
N ARG A 37 1.27 15.95 10.51
CA ARG A 37 1.43 14.51 10.26
C ARG A 37 2.44 13.93 11.24
N SER A 38 2.29 12.64 11.57
CA SER A 38 3.35 11.86 12.20
C SER A 38 4.54 11.78 11.24
N ALA A 39 5.75 11.62 11.76
CA ALA A 39 6.95 11.47 10.91
C ALA A 39 6.84 10.24 10.00
N ALA A 40 6.25 9.15 10.48
CA ALA A 40 6.06 7.92 9.69
C ALA A 40 5.01 7.04 10.33
N THR A 41 4.35 6.21 9.51
CA THR A 41 3.40 5.21 9.97
C THR A 41 3.67 3.88 9.26
N SER A 42 3.24 2.79 9.87
CA SER A 42 3.36 1.45 9.32
C SER A 42 2.05 0.69 9.48
N ILE A 43 1.68 -0.07 8.46
CA ILE A 43 0.54 -0.98 8.52
C ILE A 43 0.97 -2.38 8.10
N LEU A 44 0.22 -3.38 8.58
CA LEU A 44 0.12 -4.67 7.91
C LEU A 44 -1.01 -4.56 6.89
N PHE A 45 -0.81 -5.12 5.71
CA PHE A 45 -1.81 -5.11 4.65
C PHE A 45 -1.89 -6.49 4.01
N LEU A 46 -3.10 -7.05 4.00
CA LEU A 46 -3.37 -8.38 3.48
C LEU A 46 -4.30 -8.28 2.27
N LEU A 47 -3.91 -8.91 1.17
CA LEU A 47 -4.78 -9.12 0.00
C LEU A 47 -5.02 -10.62 -0.15
N PRO A 48 -6.20 -11.12 0.28
CA PRO A 48 -6.56 -12.50 0.02
C PRO A 48 -6.72 -12.77 -1.48
N ALA A 49 -6.60 -14.03 -1.88
CA ALA A 49 -6.85 -14.44 -3.26
C ALA A 49 -8.21 -13.95 -3.73
N GLY A 50 -8.28 -13.41 -4.93
CA GLY A 50 -9.52 -12.89 -5.51
C GLY A 50 -9.85 -11.45 -5.11
N GLU A 51 -9.15 -10.88 -4.14
CA GLU A 51 -9.33 -9.49 -3.76
C GLU A 51 -8.23 -8.63 -4.38
N ARG A 52 -8.47 -7.34 -4.45
CA ARG A 52 -7.49 -6.40 -5.00
C ARG A 52 -7.54 -5.08 -4.25
N SER A 53 -6.42 -4.36 -4.27
CA SER A 53 -6.36 -2.96 -3.90
C SER A 53 -6.65 -2.14 -5.15
N ARG A 54 -7.69 -1.29 -5.08
CA ARG A 54 -8.11 -0.45 -6.20
C ARG A 54 -7.14 0.71 -6.41
N TRP A 55 -7.14 1.27 -7.62
CA TRP A 55 -6.31 2.44 -7.91
C TRP A 55 -6.55 3.56 -6.90
N HIS A 56 -5.48 3.97 -6.26
CA HIS A 56 -5.50 5.04 -5.26
C HIS A 56 -4.13 5.72 -5.24
N ARG A 57 -4.05 6.85 -4.59
CA ARG A 57 -2.75 7.50 -4.36
C ARG A 57 -2.71 8.14 -2.99
N VAL A 58 -1.49 8.34 -2.51
CA VAL A 58 -1.18 8.95 -1.23
C VAL A 58 -0.20 10.09 -1.46
N ARG A 59 -0.32 11.15 -0.68
CA ARG A 59 0.53 12.33 -0.82
C ARG A 59 2.00 12.07 -0.51
N SER A 60 2.28 11.08 0.33
CA SER A 60 3.62 10.73 0.81
C SER A 60 4.22 9.58 0.02
N ASP A 61 5.55 9.38 0.16
CA ASP A 61 6.18 8.15 -0.29
C ASP A 61 5.67 6.96 0.51
N GLU A 62 5.56 5.82 -0.15
CA GLU A 62 5.12 4.59 0.50
C GLU A 62 6.04 3.44 0.12
N LEU A 63 6.55 2.73 1.13
CA LEU A 63 7.43 1.59 0.94
C LEU A 63 6.66 0.31 1.24
N TRP A 64 6.58 -0.59 0.26
CA TRP A 64 5.94 -1.90 0.38
C TRP A 64 7.01 -2.95 0.71
N LEU A 65 6.77 -3.73 1.76
CA LEU A 65 7.70 -4.73 2.27
C LEU A 65 7.01 -6.10 2.25
N TRP A 66 7.52 -7.04 1.45
CA TRP A 66 6.94 -8.38 1.46
C TRP A 66 7.18 -9.04 2.83
N GLN A 67 6.13 -9.64 3.40
CA GLN A 67 6.21 -10.26 4.72
C GLN A 67 5.67 -11.68 4.78
N GLY A 68 4.91 -12.12 3.80
CA GLY A 68 4.40 -13.49 3.82
C GLY A 68 3.42 -13.80 2.71
N LEU A 69 3.05 -15.05 2.63
CA LEU A 69 2.16 -15.60 1.62
C LEU A 69 2.77 -15.50 0.22
N GLY A 70 1.96 -15.27 -0.81
CA GLY A 70 2.42 -15.22 -2.18
C GLY A 70 2.86 -13.82 -2.64
N PRO A 71 3.33 -13.72 -3.89
CA PRO A 71 3.70 -12.44 -4.47
C PRO A 71 2.47 -11.60 -4.85
N LEU A 72 2.65 -10.28 -4.82
CA LEU A 72 1.66 -9.31 -5.27
C LEU A 72 2.18 -8.58 -6.49
N ARG A 73 1.29 -8.35 -7.48
CA ARG A 73 1.58 -7.39 -8.54
C ARG A 73 1.25 -6.01 -7.99
N LEU A 74 2.25 -5.13 -7.99
CA LEU A 74 2.07 -3.73 -7.62
C LEU A 74 2.14 -2.90 -8.90
N ARG A 75 1.05 -2.22 -9.22
CA ARG A 75 0.92 -1.45 -10.43
C ARG A 75 1.08 0.03 -10.12
N LEU A 76 1.93 0.72 -10.90
CA LEU A 76 2.14 2.15 -10.78
C LEU A 76 1.49 2.86 -11.98
N GLY A 77 0.75 3.92 -11.71
CA GLY A 77 -0.06 4.61 -12.73
C GLY A 77 0.30 6.08 -12.95
N GLY A 78 1.50 6.49 -12.57
CA GLY A 78 1.94 7.87 -12.75
C GLY A 78 1.26 8.84 -11.79
N THR A 79 1.48 10.14 -12.01
CA THR A 79 1.03 11.22 -11.12
C THR A 79 -0.01 12.13 -11.77
N GLY A 80 -0.60 11.72 -12.88
CA GLY A 80 -1.59 12.51 -13.60
C GLY A 80 -2.94 12.54 -12.90
N PRO A 81 -3.96 13.13 -13.53
CA PRO A 81 -5.29 13.24 -12.91
C PRO A 81 -6.03 11.91 -12.80
N ALA A 82 -5.57 10.89 -13.53
CA ALA A 82 -6.12 9.53 -13.47
C ALA A 82 -4.99 8.53 -13.70
N PRO A 83 -5.14 7.28 -13.22
CA PRO A 83 -4.11 6.27 -13.42
C PRO A 83 -3.88 5.98 -14.90
N GLU A 84 -2.60 5.87 -15.28
CA GLU A 84 -2.18 5.42 -16.61
C GLU A 84 -1.31 4.18 -16.43
N PRO A 85 -1.91 2.95 -16.47
CA PRO A 85 -1.17 1.72 -16.26
C PRO A 85 -0.06 1.51 -17.27
N GLY A 86 1.02 0.86 -16.87
CA GLY A 86 2.14 0.57 -17.78
C GLY A 86 3.43 0.22 -17.09
N ASN A 87 3.49 0.37 -15.76
CA ASN A 87 4.68 0.05 -15.00
C ASN A 87 4.31 -0.83 -13.82
N ASP A 88 4.52 -2.13 -13.96
CA ASP A 88 4.18 -3.12 -12.94
C ASP A 88 5.45 -3.65 -12.27
N LEU A 89 5.36 -3.81 -10.94
CA LEU A 89 6.40 -4.44 -10.12
C LEU A 89 5.80 -5.68 -9.47
N VAL A 90 6.65 -6.61 -9.04
CA VAL A 90 6.22 -7.74 -8.23
C VAL A 90 6.89 -7.64 -6.88
N VAL A 91 6.08 -7.56 -5.82
CA VAL A 91 6.55 -7.61 -4.43
C VAL A 91 6.38 -9.03 -3.95
N GLY A 92 7.47 -9.70 -3.61
CA GLY A 92 7.39 -11.12 -3.29
C GLY A 92 8.69 -11.68 -2.74
N PRO A 93 8.71 -13.00 -2.47
CA PRO A 93 9.80 -13.64 -1.76
C PRO A 93 11.01 -14.03 -2.60
N ASP A 94 10.90 -13.98 -3.93
CA ASP A 94 11.89 -14.61 -4.82
C ASP A 94 12.62 -13.60 -5.70
N PRO A 95 13.74 -13.02 -5.24
CA PRO A 95 14.52 -12.10 -6.06
C PRO A 95 15.02 -12.73 -7.36
N GLY A 96 15.27 -14.04 -7.36
CA GLY A 96 15.69 -14.76 -8.56
C GLY A 96 14.64 -14.80 -9.65
N ALA A 97 13.36 -14.65 -9.31
CA ALA A 97 12.26 -14.55 -10.24
C ALA A 97 11.89 -13.10 -10.57
N GLY A 98 12.70 -12.14 -10.13
CA GLY A 98 12.44 -10.72 -10.37
C GLY A 98 11.56 -10.07 -9.31
N HIS A 99 11.26 -10.76 -8.22
CA HIS A 99 10.49 -10.16 -7.14
C HIS A 99 11.33 -9.14 -6.37
N LEU A 100 10.68 -8.06 -5.93
CA LEU A 100 11.27 -7.09 -5.02
C LEU A 100 10.80 -7.40 -3.60
N LEU A 101 11.73 -7.53 -2.67
CA LEU A 101 11.39 -7.66 -1.26
C LEU A 101 10.90 -6.32 -0.71
N GLN A 102 11.35 -5.22 -1.29
CA GLN A 102 10.94 -3.86 -0.95
C GLN A 102 10.70 -3.08 -2.24
N ALA A 103 9.60 -2.37 -2.32
CA ALA A 103 9.25 -1.56 -3.48
C ALA A 103 8.74 -0.19 -3.03
N LEU A 104 9.26 0.87 -3.65
CA LEU A 104 8.86 2.23 -3.35
C LEU A 104 7.78 2.70 -4.32
N VAL A 105 6.69 3.21 -3.77
CA VAL A 105 5.70 4.00 -4.52
C VAL A 105 6.00 5.47 -4.23
N PRO A 106 6.46 6.24 -5.22
CA PRO A 106 6.75 7.66 -5.01
C PRO A 106 5.50 8.44 -4.63
N ALA A 107 5.68 9.52 -3.88
CA ALA A 107 4.61 10.41 -3.46
C ALA A 107 3.74 10.83 -4.64
N GLY A 108 2.43 10.76 -4.48
CA GLY A 108 1.46 11.18 -5.50
C GLY A 108 1.26 10.20 -6.65
N SER A 109 1.97 9.07 -6.67
CA SER A 109 1.79 8.07 -7.73
C SER A 109 0.54 7.25 -7.49
N TRP A 110 -0.26 7.06 -8.54
CA TRP A 110 -1.35 6.09 -8.51
C TRP A 110 -0.77 4.68 -8.35
N GLN A 111 -1.42 3.88 -7.51
CA GLN A 111 -1.02 2.51 -7.26
C GLN A 111 -2.24 1.61 -7.12
N ALA A 112 -2.08 0.37 -7.53
CA ALA A 112 -3.06 -0.70 -7.37
C ALA A 112 -2.30 -2.00 -7.16
N ALA A 113 -2.92 -2.99 -6.55
CA ALA A 113 -2.26 -4.26 -6.30
C ALA A 113 -3.23 -5.43 -6.37
N GLU A 114 -2.70 -6.59 -6.74
CA GLU A 114 -3.46 -7.83 -6.77
C GLU A 114 -2.55 -9.02 -6.49
N PRO A 115 -3.07 -10.09 -5.85
CA PRO A 115 -2.30 -11.31 -5.70
C PRO A 115 -2.06 -11.98 -7.04
N LEU A 116 -0.88 -12.59 -7.19
CA LEU A 116 -0.54 -13.37 -8.38
C LEU A 116 -0.84 -14.86 -8.24
N THR A 117 -1.11 -15.32 -7.02
CA THR A 117 -1.40 -16.74 -6.74
C THR A 117 -2.57 -16.86 -5.77
N ASP A 118 -3.04 -18.10 -5.58
CA ASP A 118 -4.12 -18.40 -4.64
C ASP A 118 -3.71 -18.23 -3.18
N ALA A 119 -2.44 -17.98 -2.91
CA ALA A 119 -1.96 -17.77 -1.55
C ALA A 119 -2.30 -16.37 -1.00
N GLY A 120 -2.70 -15.44 -1.87
CA GLY A 120 -2.83 -14.05 -1.47
C GLY A 120 -1.47 -13.41 -1.23
N GLY A 121 -1.43 -12.30 -0.54
CA GLY A 121 -0.18 -11.64 -0.20
C GLY A 121 -0.28 -10.83 1.08
N LEU A 122 0.78 -10.84 1.87
CA LEU A 122 0.90 -10.06 3.11
C LEU A 122 2.11 -9.16 3.01
N VAL A 123 1.89 -7.87 3.19
CA VAL A 123 2.95 -6.87 3.13
C VAL A 123 2.88 -5.94 4.33
N GLY A 124 4.00 -5.30 4.64
CA GLY A 124 4.03 -4.10 5.46
C GLY A 124 4.11 -2.90 4.54
N CYS A 125 3.42 -1.82 4.89
CA CYS A 125 3.52 -0.57 4.15
C CYS A 125 3.91 0.53 5.11
N VAL A 126 5.02 1.21 4.80
CA VAL A 126 5.53 2.35 5.58
C VAL A 126 5.30 3.62 4.77
N VAL A 127 4.67 4.60 5.39
CA VAL A 127 4.35 5.88 4.75
C VAL A 127 5.07 6.99 5.52
N ALA A 128 5.80 7.84 4.83
CA ALA A 128 6.51 8.97 5.43
C ALA A 128 6.49 10.18 4.48
N PRO A 129 6.03 11.36 4.94
CA PRO A 129 5.33 11.64 6.20
C PRO A 129 4.13 10.71 6.45
N GLY A 130 3.80 10.49 7.70
CA GLY A 130 2.85 9.46 8.12
C GLY A 130 1.48 9.57 7.47
N PHE A 131 0.81 8.42 7.37
CA PHE A 131 -0.47 8.31 6.68
C PHE A 131 -1.58 9.08 7.41
N ASP A 132 -2.42 9.76 6.63
CA ASP A 132 -3.65 10.39 7.05
C ASP A 132 -4.65 10.25 5.89
N PHE A 133 -5.91 9.92 6.18
CA PHE A 133 -6.91 9.77 5.12
C PHE A 133 -7.17 11.07 4.36
N ALA A 134 -6.82 12.22 4.92
CA ALA A 134 -6.87 13.49 4.19
C ALA A 134 -5.92 13.52 2.98
N ASP A 135 -4.90 12.65 2.96
CA ASP A 135 -3.92 12.54 1.87
C ASP A 135 -4.24 11.42 0.89
N PHE A 136 -5.32 10.68 1.14
CA PHE A 136 -5.71 9.49 0.39
C PHE A 136 -6.78 9.84 -0.65
N GLU A 137 -6.60 9.32 -1.86
CA GLU A 137 -7.56 9.54 -2.94
C GLU A 137 -7.78 8.23 -3.72
N LEU A 138 -9.04 7.84 -3.88
CA LEU A 138 -9.40 6.75 -4.77
C LEU A 138 -9.57 7.28 -6.19
N ALA A 139 -9.21 6.47 -7.19
CA ALA A 139 -9.45 6.83 -8.57
C ALA A 139 -10.95 6.89 -8.87
N PRO A 140 -11.37 7.75 -9.81
CA PRO A 140 -12.76 7.79 -10.23
C PRO A 140 -13.24 6.43 -10.75
N ASP A 141 -14.52 6.13 -10.57
CA ASP A 141 -15.22 4.96 -11.12
C ASP A 141 -14.73 3.62 -10.58
N GLY A 142 -14.06 3.61 -9.42
CA GLY A 142 -13.64 2.38 -8.77
C GLY A 142 -12.63 1.56 -9.56
N SER A 143 -11.88 2.21 -10.42
CA SER A 143 -10.88 1.57 -11.28
C SER A 143 -9.86 0.75 -10.49
#